data_3a331be6b42555f1f81baab7249aaa5c
#
_entry.id   3a331be6b42555f1f81baab7249aaa5c
#
_cell.length_a   1.000
_cell.length_b   1.000
_cell.length_c   1.000
_cell.angle_alpha   90.00
_cell.angle_beta   90.00
_cell.angle_gamma   90.00
#
_symmetry.space_group_name_H-M   'P 1'
#
loop_
_entity.id
_entity.type
_entity.pdbx_description
1 polymer ?
#
loop_
_entity_poly.entity_id
_entity_poly.type
_entity_poly.pdbx_seq_one_letter_code
_entity_poly.pdbx_strand_id
1 'polypeptide(L)'
;MDFDWKDSSLKVGDDLSFQGIEESFEDPFAVRLLPDSPRFEQNARFFNLGRTSSGSGVFSVYRTNGKMVRVLGARLFEPEETFFYKRRMKQLLD
;
A
#
# COMPACT_ATOMS: atom_id res chain seq x y z
N MET A 1 12.19 -0.47 5.94
CA MET A 1 11.06 0.48 6.09
C MET A 1 10.37 0.22 7.40
N ASP A 2 10.22 1.26 8.22
CA ASP A 2 9.63 1.11 9.54
C ASP A 2 8.16 1.51 9.52
N PHE A 3 7.32 0.71 10.18
CA PHE A 3 5.89 0.95 10.25
C PHE A 3 5.49 1.37 11.66
N ASP A 4 4.59 2.33 11.74
CA ASP A 4 4.01 2.78 13.00
C ASP A 4 2.60 2.19 13.13
N TRP A 5 2.47 1.18 13.97
CA TRP A 5 1.19 0.50 14.23
C TRP A 5 0.57 0.92 15.57
N LYS A 6 1.09 1.96 16.20
CA LYS A 6 0.64 2.38 17.54
C LYS A 6 -0.79 2.92 17.54
N ASP A 7 -1.23 3.47 16.42
CA ASP A 7 -2.59 3.93 16.28
C ASP A 7 -3.46 2.78 15.81
N SER A 8 -4.05 2.07 16.76
CA SER A 8 -4.85 0.88 16.50
C SER A 8 -6.23 1.17 15.94
N SER A 9 -6.51 2.41 15.53
CA SER A 9 -7.78 2.75 14.89
C SER A 9 -7.90 2.14 13.48
N LEU A 10 -6.81 1.57 12.96
CA LEU A 10 -6.81 0.93 11.66
C LEU A 10 -7.71 -0.31 11.68
N LYS A 11 -8.77 -0.28 10.88
CA LYS A 11 -9.63 -1.43 10.70
C LYS A 11 -9.08 -2.26 9.54
N VAL A 12 -8.56 -3.43 9.89
CA VAL A 12 -8.07 -4.39 8.91
C VAL A 12 -9.14 -5.49 8.80
N GLY A 13 -9.50 -5.85 7.57
CA GLY A 13 -10.44 -6.94 7.35
C GLY A 13 -9.89 -8.27 7.87
N ASP A 14 -10.78 -9.24 8.08
CA ASP A 14 -10.39 -10.55 8.63
C ASP A 14 -9.38 -11.29 7.75
N ASP A 15 -9.35 -10.97 6.46
CA ASP A 15 -8.46 -11.61 5.50
C ASP A 15 -7.09 -10.95 5.37
N LEU A 16 -6.82 -9.94 6.21
CA LEU A 16 -5.62 -9.14 6.07
C LEU A 16 -4.97 -8.94 7.42
N SER A 17 -3.65 -9.14 7.48
CA SER A 17 -2.85 -8.96 8.69
C SER A 17 -1.90 -7.78 8.54
N PHE A 18 -1.39 -7.26 9.65
CA PHE A 18 -0.35 -6.23 9.62
C PHE A 18 0.88 -6.72 8.88
N GLN A 19 1.26 -7.99 9.08
CA GLN A 19 2.38 -8.58 8.37
C GLN A 19 2.13 -8.60 6.87
N GLY A 20 0.92 -8.97 6.44
CA GLY A 20 0.55 -8.97 5.03
C GLY A 20 0.63 -7.59 4.42
N ILE A 21 0.21 -6.56 5.15
CA ILE A 21 0.33 -5.18 4.70
C ILE A 21 1.80 -4.80 4.51
N GLU A 22 2.65 -5.11 5.49
CA GLU A 22 4.08 -4.85 5.38
C GLU A 22 4.70 -5.56 4.19
N GLU A 23 4.34 -6.82 3.95
CA GLU A 23 4.80 -7.57 2.78
C GLU A 23 4.41 -6.90 1.47
N SER A 24 3.21 -6.32 1.41
CA SER A 24 2.75 -5.63 0.21
C SER A 24 3.57 -4.38 -0.10
N PHE A 25 4.13 -3.72 0.92
CA PHE A 25 5.05 -2.60 0.71
C PHE A 25 6.43 -3.06 0.26
N GLU A 26 6.83 -4.27 0.61
CA GLU A 26 8.12 -4.86 0.24
C GLU A 26 8.09 -5.55 -1.11
N ASP A 27 6.91 -5.71 -1.70
CA ASP A 27 6.75 -6.31 -3.03
C ASP A 27 7.60 -5.51 -4.04
N PRO A 28 8.52 -6.17 -4.76
CA PRO A 28 9.36 -5.47 -5.75
C PRO A 28 8.56 -4.85 -6.90
N PHE A 29 7.34 -5.31 -7.12
CA PHE A 29 6.45 -4.75 -8.14
C PHE A 29 5.40 -3.81 -7.56
N ALA A 30 5.54 -3.44 -6.28
CA ALA A 30 4.58 -2.52 -5.66
C ALA A 30 4.51 -1.20 -6.42
N VAL A 31 3.29 -0.72 -6.62
CA VAL A 31 3.04 0.56 -7.27
C VAL A 31 2.67 1.57 -6.20
N ARG A 32 3.47 2.63 -6.10
CA ARG A 32 3.21 3.72 -5.17
C ARG A 32 2.71 4.92 -5.93
N LEU A 33 1.53 5.37 -5.56
CA LEU A 33 0.91 6.52 -6.20
C LEU A 33 1.10 7.74 -5.32
N LEU A 34 1.53 8.84 -5.95
CA LEU A 34 1.74 10.10 -5.25
C LEU A 34 0.41 10.83 -5.08
N PRO A 35 0.32 11.71 -4.07
CA PRO A 35 -0.88 12.53 -3.90
C PRO A 35 -1.04 13.51 -5.06
N ASP A 36 -2.28 13.83 -5.36
CA ASP A 36 -2.62 14.70 -6.47
C ASP A 36 -2.17 16.15 -6.30
N SER A 37 -1.90 16.58 -5.07
CA SER A 37 -1.56 17.97 -4.82
C SER A 37 -0.33 18.11 -3.95
N PRO A 38 0.75 18.75 -4.43
CA PRO A 38 1.94 19.02 -3.63
C PRO A 38 1.72 20.04 -2.52
N ARG A 39 0.59 20.77 -2.54
CA ARG A 39 0.30 21.79 -1.53
C ARG A 39 0.08 21.22 -0.13
N PHE A 40 -0.19 19.92 -0.04
CA PHE A 40 -0.56 19.29 1.22
C PHE A 40 0.40 18.16 1.59
N GLU A 41 1.71 18.34 1.32
CA GLU A 41 2.71 17.31 1.59
C GLU A 41 2.68 16.81 3.04
N GLN A 42 2.45 17.70 4.01
CA GLN A 42 2.40 17.32 5.41
C GLN A 42 1.20 16.44 5.76
N ASN A 43 0.12 16.57 5.00
CA ASN A 43 -1.10 15.78 5.17
C ASN A 43 -1.37 14.89 3.97
N ALA A 44 -0.40 14.74 3.09
CA ALA A 44 -0.55 13.97 1.88
C ALA A 44 -0.79 12.50 2.17
N ARG A 45 -1.77 11.94 1.48
CA ARG A 45 -2.06 10.50 1.53
C ARG A 45 -1.47 9.85 0.32
N PHE A 46 -0.68 8.82 0.56
CA PHE A 46 -0.07 8.03 -0.50
C PHE A 46 -0.83 6.72 -0.62
N PHE A 47 -0.73 6.10 -1.77
CA PHE A 47 -1.38 4.82 -2.04
C PHE A 47 -0.32 3.79 -2.42
N ASN A 48 -0.50 2.57 -1.95
CA ASN A 48 0.40 1.46 -2.30
C ASN A 48 -0.43 0.28 -2.78
N LEU A 49 -0.07 -0.26 -3.94
CA LEU A 49 -0.64 -1.48 -4.48
C LEU A 49 0.49 -2.52 -4.53
N GLY A 50 0.37 -3.56 -3.74
CA GLY A 50 1.39 -4.60 -3.68
C GLY A 50 0.78 -5.93 -3.32
N ARG A 51 1.56 -7.01 -3.43
CA ARG A 51 1.14 -8.35 -3.08
C ARG A 51 1.83 -8.82 -1.82
N THR A 52 1.10 -9.58 -1.01
CA THR A 52 1.67 -10.30 0.12
C THR A 52 2.51 -11.46 -0.39
N SER A 53 3.25 -12.10 0.52
CA SER A 53 4.03 -13.30 0.18
C SER A 53 3.14 -14.46 -0.31
N SER A 54 1.87 -14.48 0.08
CA SER A 54 0.91 -15.46 -0.38
C SER A 54 0.27 -15.10 -1.73
N GLY A 55 0.60 -13.93 -2.29
CA GLY A 55 0.09 -13.51 -3.59
C GLY A 55 -1.19 -12.68 -3.55
N SER A 56 -1.68 -12.35 -2.36
CA SER A 56 -2.88 -11.51 -2.21
C SER A 56 -2.55 -10.05 -2.48
N GLY A 57 -3.32 -9.40 -3.34
CA GLY A 57 -3.16 -7.96 -3.62
C GLY A 57 -3.73 -7.12 -2.50
N VAL A 58 -2.96 -6.14 -2.05
CA VAL A 58 -3.36 -5.23 -0.96
C VAL A 58 -3.25 -3.80 -1.44
N PHE A 59 -4.34 -3.06 -1.30
CA PHE A 59 -4.40 -1.62 -1.53
C PHE A 59 -4.32 -0.93 -0.17
N SER A 60 -3.33 -0.07 0.00
CA SER A 60 -3.12 0.63 1.26
C SER A 60 -3.11 2.14 1.05
N VAL A 61 -3.68 2.87 2.01
CA VAL A 61 -3.57 4.32 2.11
C VAL A 61 -2.66 4.62 3.29
N TYR A 62 -1.64 5.44 3.09
CA TYR A 62 -0.67 5.68 4.16
C TYR A 62 -0.13 7.11 4.14
N ARG A 63 0.49 7.49 5.25
CA ARG A 63 1.28 8.71 5.38
C ARG A 63 2.71 8.32 5.74
N THR A 64 3.65 9.15 5.34
CA THR A 64 5.05 8.91 5.66
C THR A 64 5.79 10.24 5.83
N ASN A 65 6.78 10.23 6.72
CA ASN A 65 7.73 11.34 6.87
C ASN A 65 9.08 11.00 6.23
N GLY A 66 9.14 9.91 5.45
CA GLY A 66 10.38 9.42 4.85
C GLY A 66 11.09 8.36 5.68
N LYS A 67 10.78 8.25 6.97
CA LYS A 67 11.38 7.26 7.88
C LYS A 67 10.37 6.24 8.36
N MET A 68 9.17 6.71 8.71
CA MET A 68 8.11 5.86 9.24
C MET A 68 6.93 5.88 8.30
N VAL A 69 6.25 4.76 8.19
CA VAL A 69 5.01 4.62 7.42
C VAL A 69 3.86 4.38 8.40
N ARG A 70 2.85 5.23 8.32
CA ARG A 70 1.61 5.06 9.09
C ARG A 70 0.50 4.69 8.13
N VAL A 71 0.04 3.46 8.20
CA VAL A 71 -1.04 2.98 7.35
C VAL A 71 -2.36 3.47 7.91
N LEU A 72 -3.14 4.17 7.09
CA LEU A 72 -4.43 4.74 7.48
C LEU A 72 -5.58 3.79 7.15
N GLY A 73 -5.43 2.97 6.14
CA GLY A 73 -6.41 1.99 5.74
C GLY A 73 -5.79 0.99 4.79
N ALA A 74 -6.35 -0.21 4.75
CA ALA A 74 -5.89 -1.25 3.83
C ALA A 74 -7.05 -2.21 3.54
N ARG A 75 -7.08 -2.71 2.31
CA ARG A 75 -8.04 -3.72 1.89
C ARG A 75 -7.44 -4.56 0.78
N LEU A 76 -8.04 -5.68 0.50
CA LEU A 76 -7.65 -6.48 -0.65
C LEU A 76 -8.00 -5.75 -1.95
N PHE A 77 -7.29 -6.11 -3.03
CA PHE A 77 -7.54 -5.52 -4.34
C PHE A 77 -8.99 -5.75 -4.78
N GLU A 78 -9.58 -4.71 -5.36
CA GLU A 78 -10.75 -4.84 -6.21
C GLU A 78 -10.27 -5.16 -7.64
N PRO A 79 -11.17 -5.58 -8.55
CA PRO A 79 -10.78 -5.92 -9.93
C PRO A 79 -9.98 -4.81 -10.62
N GLU A 80 -10.29 -3.55 -10.36
CA GLU A 80 -9.61 -2.43 -10.98
C GLU A 80 -8.14 -2.34 -10.56
N GLU A 81 -7.86 -2.53 -9.25
CA GLU A 81 -6.49 -2.53 -8.76
C GLU A 81 -5.71 -3.72 -9.27
N THR A 82 -6.36 -4.89 -9.33
CA THR A 82 -5.73 -6.09 -9.87
C THR A 82 -5.29 -5.87 -11.31
N PHE A 83 -6.16 -5.28 -12.12
CA PHE A 83 -5.86 -4.97 -13.51
C PHE A 83 -4.70 -3.98 -13.62
N PHE A 84 -4.75 -2.91 -12.86
CA PHE A 84 -3.72 -1.87 -12.87
C PHE A 84 -2.36 -2.43 -12.43
N TYR A 85 -2.34 -3.21 -11.36
CA TYR A 85 -1.12 -3.82 -10.85
C TYR A 85 -0.49 -4.75 -11.88
N LYS A 86 -1.29 -5.63 -12.48
CA LYS A 86 -0.79 -6.58 -13.49
C LYS A 86 -0.24 -5.86 -14.71
N ARG A 87 -0.90 -4.80 -15.13
CA ARG A 87 -0.44 -4.00 -16.27
C ARG A 87 0.92 -3.35 -15.98
N ARG A 88 1.09 -2.79 -14.80
CA ARG A 88 2.36 -2.18 -14.40
C ARG A 88 3.47 -3.22 -14.29
N MET A 89 3.16 -4.37 -13.71
CA MET A 89 4.12 -5.47 -13.60
C MET A 89 4.59 -5.91 -14.97
N LYS A 90 3.68 -6.06 -15.92
CA LYS A 90 4.00 -6.43 -17.29
C LYS A 90 4.92 -5.39 -17.96
N GLN A 91 4.64 -4.11 -17.75
CA GLN A 91 5.49 -3.04 -18.28
C GLN A 91 6.90 -3.08 -17.72
N LEU A 92 7.06 -3.42 -16.45
CA LEU A 92 8.37 -3.50 -15.80
C LEU A 92 9.17 -4.72 -16.25
N LEU A 93 8.49 -5.79 -16.67
CA LEU A 93 9.14 -7.04 -17.10
C LEU A 93 9.47 -7.05 -18.60
N ASP A 94 8.90 -6.15 -19.35
CA ASP A 94 9.17 -6.04 -20.82
C ASP A 94 10.52 -5.33 -21.04
#